data_ee070757e1a8cb6f7317754462927ddf
#
_entry.id   ee070757e1a8cb6f7317754462927ddf
#
_cell.length_a   1.000
_cell.length_b   1.000
_cell.length_c   1.000
_cell.angle_alpha   90.00
_cell.angle_beta   90.00
_cell.angle_gamma   90.00
#
_symmetry.space_group_name_H-M   'P 1'
#
loop_
_entity.id
_entity.type
_entity.pdbx_description
1 polymer ?
#
loop_
_entity_poly.entity_id
_entity_poly.type
_entity_poly.pdbx_seq_one_letter_code
_entity_poly.pdbx_strand_id
1 'polypeptide(L)'
;MTKHLTPADYLKKILTARVYDVAVESDLTLAKNLSKRLHNQVLLKREDQQPVFSFKLRGAYNKMVQLTPAQLKKGVICASAGNHAQGVAMSAHTLGTRAVVVMPTTTPQLKVDAVKALGGEVVLFGDSYSDAYTHAAALEKKQGLTFVHPFDDPDVIAGQGTIAMEILRQHQGPLDAVFVAIGGGGLISGVANYIKAVRPEVKVIGVQMNDSDAMIQSVSAKKRVTLPDVGLFSDGTAVKLVGEETFRVARGLVDEFMTVNTDAVCAAIKDVFVDTRSIVEPAGALAVAAIKQYVAAHKTKGETYAAILCGANMNFDRLRFVAERAEVGEEREALFAVTIPEERGSFKRFCEAIGQLPGGPRNVTEFNYRISDAAKSNAAHVFVGLTTTAKGESQKIANNFSKHGFKALDLTHNELAKDHIRHMVGGQSALAQDERLLSFVFPERPGALMKFLSLVRPGWNISLFHYRNQGADYGRILVGLQVPKTDAKAFDKF
;
A
#
# COMPACT_ATOMS: atom_id res chain seq x y z
N MET A 1 7.85 -34.46 -13.85
CA MET A 1 7.57 -33.07 -14.28
C MET A 1 6.07 -32.83 -14.15
N THR A 2 5.65 -32.03 -13.22
CA THR A 2 4.24 -31.60 -13.11
C THR A 2 3.88 -30.84 -14.37
N LYS A 3 2.88 -31.31 -15.11
CA LYS A 3 2.40 -30.66 -16.34
C LYS A 3 1.84 -29.28 -15.99
N HIS A 4 2.42 -28.22 -16.51
CA HIS A 4 1.88 -26.86 -16.34
C HIS A 4 0.48 -26.78 -16.95
N LEU A 5 -0.44 -26.12 -16.25
CA LEU A 5 -1.79 -25.92 -16.76
C LEU A 5 -1.77 -24.95 -17.95
N THR A 6 -2.57 -25.27 -18.96
CA THR A 6 -2.79 -24.43 -20.12
C THR A 6 -3.85 -23.34 -19.83
N PRO A 7 -3.96 -22.28 -20.63
CA PRO A 7 -5.07 -21.31 -20.47
C PRO A 7 -6.45 -21.96 -20.53
N ALA A 8 -6.65 -23.01 -21.36
CA ALA A 8 -7.90 -23.78 -21.44
C ALA A 8 -8.17 -24.54 -20.14
N ASP A 9 -7.15 -25.09 -19.49
CA ASP A 9 -7.31 -25.77 -18.19
C ASP A 9 -7.73 -24.76 -17.12
N TYR A 10 -7.15 -23.55 -17.12
CA TYR A 10 -7.56 -22.47 -16.21
C TYR A 10 -8.98 -21.99 -16.48
N LEU A 11 -9.36 -21.79 -17.74
CA LEU A 11 -10.73 -21.42 -18.09
C LEU A 11 -11.72 -22.45 -17.53
N LYS A 12 -11.46 -23.75 -17.74
CA LYS A 12 -12.30 -24.82 -17.19
C LYS A 12 -12.37 -24.74 -15.67
N LYS A 13 -11.23 -24.57 -14.98
CA LYS A 13 -11.18 -24.44 -13.52
C LYS A 13 -11.97 -23.22 -13.02
N ILE A 14 -11.90 -22.09 -13.71
CA ILE A 14 -12.64 -20.88 -13.34
C ILE A 14 -14.16 -21.09 -13.51
N LEU A 15 -14.58 -21.67 -14.64
CA LEU A 15 -15.99 -21.96 -14.92
C LEU A 15 -16.61 -22.98 -13.95
N THR A 16 -15.80 -23.86 -13.37
CA THR A 16 -16.23 -24.86 -12.39
C THR A 16 -15.87 -24.51 -10.95
N ALA A 17 -15.32 -23.31 -10.73
CA ALA A 17 -14.92 -22.87 -9.40
C ALA A 17 -16.12 -22.73 -8.46
N ARG A 18 -15.97 -23.22 -7.26
CA ARG A 18 -16.96 -23.09 -6.19
C ARG A 18 -16.51 -21.96 -5.26
N VAL A 19 -17.15 -20.81 -5.37
CA VAL A 19 -16.83 -19.63 -4.53
C VAL A 19 -18.07 -19.09 -3.83
N TYR A 20 -19.24 -19.28 -4.41
CA TYR A 20 -20.49 -18.65 -3.96
C TYR A 20 -21.13 -19.28 -2.71
N ASP A 21 -20.51 -20.31 -2.18
CA ASP A 21 -20.87 -20.84 -0.85
C ASP A 21 -20.41 -19.87 0.27
N VAL A 22 -19.42 -19.00 0.00
CA VAL A 22 -18.86 -18.02 0.95
C VAL A 22 -18.77 -16.61 0.38
N ALA A 23 -18.56 -16.47 -0.92
CA ALA A 23 -18.47 -15.18 -1.59
C ALA A 23 -19.84 -14.76 -2.14
N VAL A 24 -20.06 -13.45 -2.22
CA VAL A 24 -21.17 -12.88 -2.96
C VAL A 24 -20.69 -12.47 -4.35
N GLU A 25 -21.58 -12.51 -5.35
CA GLU A 25 -21.34 -11.82 -6.60
C GLU A 25 -21.35 -10.32 -6.32
N SER A 26 -20.17 -9.71 -6.32
CA SER A 26 -20.02 -8.31 -5.96
C SER A 26 -20.47 -7.40 -7.12
N ASP A 27 -20.90 -6.19 -6.80
CA ASP A 27 -21.36 -5.23 -7.79
C ASP A 27 -20.22 -4.72 -8.67
N LEU A 28 -20.54 -4.36 -9.91
CA LEU A 28 -19.71 -3.56 -10.80
C LEU A 28 -20.35 -2.17 -10.92
N THR A 29 -19.87 -1.20 -10.15
CA THR A 29 -20.48 0.12 -9.99
C THR A 29 -19.75 1.19 -10.80
N LEU A 30 -20.49 2.16 -11.36
CA LEU A 30 -19.89 3.32 -12.04
C LEU A 30 -19.40 4.35 -11.02
N ALA A 31 -18.12 4.70 -11.08
CA ALA A 31 -17.53 5.82 -10.35
C ALA A 31 -17.86 7.14 -11.05
N LYS A 32 -19.02 7.73 -10.73
CA LYS A 32 -19.59 8.86 -11.47
C LYS A 32 -18.68 10.10 -11.48
N ASN A 33 -18.17 10.48 -10.31
CA ASN A 33 -17.33 11.68 -10.17
C ASN A 33 -15.97 11.48 -10.85
N LEU A 34 -15.35 10.32 -10.63
CA LEU A 34 -14.08 9.97 -11.24
C LEU A 34 -14.20 9.87 -12.76
N SER A 35 -15.25 9.23 -13.28
CA SER A 35 -15.52 9.11 -14.71
C SER A 35 -15.66 10.48 -15.38
N LYS A 36 -16.44 11.37 -14.77
CA LYS A 36 -16.61 12.75 -15.25
C LYS A 36 -15.29 13.51 -15.32
N ARG A 37 -14.47 13.40 -14.25
CA ARG A 37 -13.17 14.07 -14.14
C ARG A 37 -12.15 13.56 -15.16
N LEU A 38 -12.15 12.27 -15.45
CA LEU A 38 -11.23 11.63 -16.39
C LEU A 38 -11.74 11.63 -17.84
N HIS A 39 -12.97 12.04 -18.11
CA HIS A 39 -13.62 11.93 -19.42
C HIS A 39 -13.62 10.51 -20.00
N ASN A 40 -13.69 9.50 -19.12
CA ASN A 40 -13.72 8.07 -19.44
C ASN A 40 -14.75 7.40 -18.51
N GLN A 41 -15.20 6.20 -18.83
CA GLN A 41 -16.04 5.42 -17.94
C GLN A 41 -15.18 4.56 -17.01
N VAL A 42 -15.28 4.77 -15.70
CA VAL A 42 -14.56 3.98 -14.69
C VAL A 42 -15.54 3.13 -13.90
N LEU A 43 -15.43 1.81 -14.03
CA LEU A 43 -16.23 0.82 -13.35
C LEU A 43 -15.42 0.24 -12.18
N LEU A 44 -16.05 0.12 -11.01
CA LEU A 44 -15.44 -0.39 -9.79
C LEU A 44 -16.03 -1.77 -9.45
N LYS A 45 -15.23 -2.82 -9.51
CA LYS A 45 -15.57 -4.16 -9.06
C LYS A 45 -15.38 -4.26 -7.56
N ARG A 46 -16.47 -4.40 -6.82
CA ARG A 46 -16.60 -4.15 -5.37
C ARG A 46 -16.23 -5.36 -4.51
N GLU A 47 -15.00 -5.87 -4.63
CA GLU A 47 -14.54 -6.97 -3.77
C GLU A 47 -14.27 -6.52 -2.31
N ASP A 48 -14.27 -5.23 -2.04
CA ASP A 48 -14.31 -4.64 -0.71
C ASP A 48 -15.62 -4.94 0.06
N GLN A 49 -16.69 -5.33 -0.64
CA GLN A 49 -17.99 -5.68 -0.06
C GLN A 49 -18.18 -7.17 0.23
N GLN A 50 -17.16 -7.98 0.03
CA GLN A 50 -17.22 -9.40 0.42
C GLN A 50 -17.37 -9.56 1.95
N PRO A 51 -17.92 -10.69 2.44
CA PRO A 51 -18.14 -10.91 3.87
C PRO A 51 -16.91 -10.72 4.78
N VAL A 52 -15.71 -10.94 4.24
CA VAL A 52 -14.42 -10.68 4.91
C VAL A 52 -13.72 -9.43 4.35
N PHE A 53 -14.46 -8.54 3.71
CA PHE A 53 -13.99 -7.28 3.13
C PHE A 53 -12.82 -7.42 2.15
N SER A 54 -12.69 -8.58 1.47
CA SER A 54 -11.68 -8.79 0.43
C SER A 54 -11.98 -10.02 -0.44
N PHE A 55 -11.42 -10.03 -1.66
CA PHE A 55 -11.57 -11.13 -2.62
C PHE A 55 -10.95 -12.46 -2.19
N LYS A 56 -10.06 -12.45 -1.20
CA LYS A 56 -9.22 -13.61 -0.85
C LYS A 56 -10.01 -14.86 -0.46
N LEU A 57 -11.21 -14.70 0.06
CA LEU A 57 -12.08 -15.84 0.39
C LEU A 57 -12.42 -16.70 -0.83
N ARG A 58 -12.52 -16.13 -2.04
CA ARG A 58 -12.85 -16.87 -3.28
C ARG A 58 -11.84 -17.98 -3.55
N GLY A 59 -10.55 -17.62 -3.62
CA GLY A 59 -9.49 -18.58 -3.87
C GLY A 59 -9.26 -19.54 -2.70
N ALA A 60 -9.34 -19.05 -1.46
CA ALA A 60 -9.21 -19.89 -0.27
C ALA A 60 -10.29 -20.97 -0.25
N TYR A 61 -11.54 -20.60 -0.43
CA TYR A 61 -12.64 -21.54 -0.44
C TYR A 61 -12.57 -22.49 -1.63
N ASN A 62 -12.33 -22.00 -2.85
CA ASN A 62 -12.22 -22.84 -4.04
C ASN A 62 -11.13 -23.90 -3.90
N LYS A 63 -10.00 -23.58 -3.24
CA LYS A 63 -8.97 -24.54 -2.91
C LYS A 63 -9.46 -25.56 -1.89
N MET A 64 -10.05 -25.11 -0.80
CA MET A 64 -10.42 -25.96 0.32
C MET A 64 -11.55 -26.91 0.00
N VAL A 65 -12.51 -26.52 -0.81
CA VAL A 65 -13.63 -27.36 -1.22
C VAL A 65 -13.22 -28.52 -2.16
N GLN A 66 -12.01 -28.44 -2.76
CA GLN A 66 -11.43 -29.52 -3.58
C GLN A 66 -10.71 -30.58 -2.73
N LEU A 67 -10.52 -30.34 -1.43
CA LEU A 67 -9.83 -31.25 -0.54
C LEU A 67 -10.66 -32.51 -0.28
N THR A 68 -9.98 -33.64 -0.15
CA THR A 68 -10.64 -34.89 0.21
C THR A 68 -11.19 -34.83 1.64
N PRO A 69 -12.22 -35.65 1.98
CA PRO A 69 -12.71 -35.74 3.36
C PRO A 69 -11.62 -36.05 4.39
N ALA A 70 -10.62 -36.83 4.01
CA ALA A 70 -9.49 -37.16 4.88
C ALA A 70 -8.58 -35.96 5.15
N GLN A 71 -8.37 -35.06 4.14
CA GLN A 71 -7.64 -33.83 4.30
C GLN A 71 -8.41 -32.81 5.14
N LEU A 72 -9.71 -32.64 4.86
CA LEU A 72 -10.57 -31.75 5.66
C LEU A 72 -10.63 -32.20 7.14
N LYS A 73 -10.70 -33.50 7.41
CA LYS A 73 -10.70 -34.03 8.79
C LYS A 73 -9.41 -33.66 9.54
N LYS A 74 -8.28 -33.58 8.86
CA LYS A 74 -6.99 -33.17 9.47
C LYS A 74 -6.94 -31.64 9.68
N GLY A 75 -7.55 -30.89 8.78
CA GLY A 75 -7.57 -29.45 8.80
C GLY A 75 -6.60 -28.80 7.81
N VAL A 76 -6.63 -27.49 7.78
CA VAL A 76 -5.81 -26.65 6.89
C VAL A 76 -4.90 -25.71 7.66
N ILE A 77 -3.87 -25.21 6.99
CA ILE A 77 -2.95 -24.23 7.56
C ILE A 77 -2.58 -23.17 6.53
N CYS A 78 -2.38 -21.93 6.98
CA CYS A 78 -1.79 -20.88 6.16
C CYS A 78 -0.87 -20.00 6.99
N ALA A 79 0.00 -19.23 6.31
CA ALA A 79 0.77 -18.13 6.89
C ALA A 79 0.23 -16.81 6.33
N SER A 80 -0.41 -16.00 7.17
CA SER A 80 -0.93 -14.69 6.76
C SER A 80 -1.44 -13.92 7.97
N ALA A 81 -1.18 -12.62 8.01
CA ALA A 81 -1.72 -11.71 9.03
C ALA A 81 -2.86 -10.81 8.49
N GLY A 82 -3.35 -11.04 7.27
CA GLY A 82 -4.31 -10.16 6.61
C GLY A 82 -5.48 -10.89 5.95
N ASN A 83 -5.85 -10.41 4.76
CA ASN A 83 -7.02 -10.86 4.01
C ASN A 83 -7.09 -12.38 3.76
N HIS A 84 -5.96 -13.02 3.49
CA HIS A 84 -5.92 -14.45 3.25
C HIS A 84 -6.25 -15.25 4.52
N ALA A 85 -5.75 -14.82 5.67
CA ALA A 85 -6.04 -15.42 6.97
C ALA A 85 -7.55 -15.48 7.26
N GLN A 86 -8.23 -14.34 7.05
CA GLN A 86 -9.69 -14.24 7.22
C GLN A 86 -10.43 -15.12 6.20
N GLY A 87 -9.99 -15.11 4.93
CA GLY A 87 -10.55 -15.95 3.87
C GLY A 87 -10.45 -17.46 4.20
N VAL A 88 -9.30 -17.92 4.71
CA VAL A 88 -9.11 -19.31 5.13
C VAL A 88 -9.94 -19.66 6.36
N ALA A 89 -9.97 -18.79 7.37
CA ALA A 89 -10.76 -19.02 8.59
C ALA A 89 -12.26 -19.13 8.28
N MET A 90 -12.82 -18.20 7.49
CA MET A 90 -14.21 -18.24 7.07
C MET A 90 -14.53 -19.49 6.24
N SER A 91 -13.64 -19.83 5.30
CA SER A 91 -13.81 -21.03 4.48
C SER A 91 -13.82 -22.31 5.31
N ALA A 92 -12.94 -22.39 6.30
CA ALA A 92 -12.86 -23.49 7.24
C ALA A 92 -14.12 -23.62 8.10
N HIS A 93 -14.62 -22.50 8.61
CA HIS A 93 -15.87 -22.45 9.35
C HIS A 93 -17.05 -23.02 8.52
N THR A 94 -17.17 -22.57 7.27
CA THR A 94 -18.22 -23.02 6.35
C THR A 94 -18.12 -24.53 6.01
N LEU A 95 -16.88 -25.05 5.89
CA LEU A 95 -16.64 -26.46 5.59
C LEU A 95 -16.61 -27.36 6.83
N GLY A 96 -16.78 -26.80 8.03
CA GLY A 96 -16.70 -27.55 9.28
C GLY A 96 -15.31 -28.18 9.54
N THR A 97 -14.24 -27.51 9.11
CA THR A 97 -12.87 -27.98 9.27
C THR A 97 -12.02 -27.05 10.14
N ARG A 98 -10.97 -27.57 10.73
CA ARG A 98 -10.00 -26.81 11.53
C ARG A 98 -9.10 -25.97 10.62
N ALA A 99 -8.90 -24.69 10.96
CA ALA A 99 -7.93 -23.84 10.31
C ALA A 99 -6.88 -23.33 11.31
N VAL A 100 -5.62 -23.60 11.03
CA VAL A 100 -4.46 -23.03 11.76
C VAL A 100 -3.91 -21.86 10.95
N VAL A 101 -3.81 -20.69 11.57
CA VAL A 101 -3.32 -19.46 10.93
C VAL A 101 -2.07 -19.00 11.66
N VAL A 102 -0.92 -19.10 11.00
CA VAL A 102 0.35 -18.65 11.56
C VAL A 102 0.58 -17.19 11.17
N MET A 103 0.79 -16.34 12.17
CA MET A 103 1.03 -14.90 12.02
C MET A 103 2.33 -14.51 12.72
N PRO A 104 3.04 -13.46 12.24
CA PRO A 104 4.12 -12.86 13.00
C PRO A 104 3.65 -12.37 14.37
N THR A 105 4.52 -12.38 15.37
CA THR A 105 4.24 -11.80 16.70
C THR A 105 4.02 -10.30 16.65
N THR A 106 4.42 -9.65 15.56
CA THR A 106 4.21 -8.22 15.29
C THR A 106 2.81 -7.88 14.79
N THR A 107 1.96 -8.90 14.55
CA THR A 107 0.62 -8.69 14.01
C THR A 107 -0.26 -7.93 15.00
N PRO A 108 -0.93 -6.82 14.59
CA PRO A 108 -1.85 -6.08 15.44
C PRO A 108 -2.97 -6.96 16.00
N GLN A 109 -3.31 -6.72 17.26
CA GLN A 109 -4.33 -7.51 17.97
C GLN A 109 -5.67 -7.55 17.22
N LEU A 110 -6.07 -6.44 16.58
CA LEU A 110 -7.30 -6.35 15.79
C LEU A 110 -7.36 -7.42 14.68
N LYS A 111 -6.24 -7.67 13.98
CA LYS A 111 -6.15 -8.69 12.92
C LYS A 111 -6.19 -10.11 13.49
N VAL A 112 -5.57 -10.31 14.65
CA VAL A 112 -5.62 -11.59 15.39
C VAL A 112 -7.06 -11.90 15.80
N ASP A 113 -7.74 -10.93 16.38
CA ASP A 113 -9.12 -11.08 16.86
C ASP A 113 -10.12 -11.32 15.71
N ALA A 114 -9.92 -10.65 14.57
CA ALA A 114 -10.75 -10.88 13.39
C ALA A 114 -10.70 -12.35 12.90
N VAL A 115 -9.51 -12.96 12.91
CA VAL A 115 -9.38 -14.39 12.52
C VAL A 115 -9.96 -15.32 13.57
N LYS A 116 -9.77 -15.04 14.86
CA LYS A 116 -10.36 -15.81 15.95
C LYS A 116 -11.89 -15.75 15.93
N ALA A 117 -12.46 -14.58 15.64
CA ALA A 117 -13.91 -14.40 15.53
C ALA A 117 -14.53 -15.24 14.40
N LEU A 118 -13.74 -15.57 13.36
CA LEU A 118 -14.11 -16.47 12.28
C LEU A 118 -13.83 -17.95 12.59
N GLY A 119 -13.42 -18.28 13.81
CA GLY A 119 -13.13 -19.65 14.24
C GLY A 119 -11.74 -20.17 13.89
N GLY A 120 -10.83 -19.31 13.42
CA GLY A 120 -9.43 -19.69 13.12
C GLY A 120 -8.59 -19.84 14.38
N GLU A 121 -7.76 -20.87 14.43
CA GLU A 121 -6.74 -21.08 15.47
C GLU A 121 -5.48 -20.28 15.12
N VAL A 122 -5.19 -19.23 15.88
CA VAL A 122 -4.05 -18.33 15.61
C VAL A 122 -2.82 -18.80 16.37
N VAL A 123 -1.71 -18.98 15.65
CA VAL A 123 -0.37 -19.25 16.17
C VAL A 123 0.52 -18.05 15.87
N LEU A 124 1.00 -17.37 16.90
CA LEU A 124 1.94 -16.25 16.76
C LEU A 124 3.37 -16.78 16.81
N PHE A 125 4.16 -16.55 15.75
CA PHE A 125 5.53 -17.05 15.64
C PHE A 125 6.42 -16.16 14.79
N GLY A 126 7.62 -15.88 15.29
CA GLY A 126 8.64 -15.07 14.61
C GLY A 126 8.26 -13.58 14.49
N ASP A 127 9.16 -12.79 13.94
CA ASP A 127 9.00 -11.35 13.79
C ASP A 127 8.68 -10.94 12.34
N SER A 128 8.75 -11.87 11.39
CA SER A 128 8.53 -11.64 9.96
C SER A 128 7.54 -12.64 9.35
N TYR A 129 7.01 -12.28 8.17
CA TYR A 129 6.23 -13.22 7.35
C TYR A 129 7.02 -14.50 7.01
N SER A 130 8.32 -14.39 6.73
CA SER A 130 9.17 -15.55 6.41
C SER A 130 9.27 -16.52 7.57
N ASP A 131 9.37 -16.01 8.81
CA ASP A 131 9.40 -16.87 10.01
C ASP A 131 8.07 -17.59 10.19
N ALA A 132 6.96 -16.85 10.08
CA ALA A 132 5.61 -17.40 10.15
C ALA A 132 5.38 -18.48 9.07
N TYR A 133 5.82 -18.23 7.84
CA TYR A 133 5.71 -19.17 6.73
C TYR A 133 6.51 -20.44 6.98
N THR A 134 7.76 -20.31 7.42
CA THR A 134 8.64 -21.45 7.73
C THR A 134 8.04 -22.30 8.86
N HIS A 135 7.49 -21.65 9.89
CA HIS A 135 6.83 -22.33 10.98
C HIS A 135 5.54 -23.04 10.54
N ALA A 136 4.73 -22.39 9.69
CA ALA A 136 3.53 -22.99 9.12
C ALA A 136 3.87 -24.25 8.31
N ALA A 137 4.92 -24.21 7.47
CA ALA A 137 5.38 -25.38 6.72
C ALA A 137 5.88 -26.53 7.61
N ALA A 138 6.48 -26.21 8.75
CA ALA A 138 6.88 -27.22 9.74
C ALA A 138 5.65 -27.87 10.43
N LEU A 139 4.65 -27.06 10.80
CA LEU A 139 3.39 -27.54 11.39
C LEU A 139 2.58 -28.35 10.40
N GLU A 140 2.51 -27.95 9.12
CA GLU A 140 1.90 -28.72 8.05
C GLU A 140 2.37 -30.17 8.05
N LYS A 141 3.70 -30.35 8.00
CA LYS A 141 4.32 -31.70 8.01
C LYS A 141 4.07 -32.45 9.31
N LYS A 142 4.23 -31.78 10.47
CA LYS A 142 4.09 -32.39 11.79
C LYS A 142 2.67 -32.86 12.08
N GLN A 143 1.66 -32.08 11.66
CA GLN A 143 0.26 -32.34 11.96
C GLN A 143 -0.50 -32.95 10.78
N GLY A 144 0.12 -33.04 9.60
CA GLY A 144 -0.50 -33.51 8.37
C GLY A 144 -1.62 -32.63 7.86
N LEU A 145 -1.52 -31.33 8.15
CA LEU A 145 -2.45 -30.29 7.67
C LEU A 145 -2.25 -30.07 6.16
N THR A 146 -3.25 -29.47 5.48
CA THR A 146 -3.08 -29.05 4.09
C THR A 146 -2.78 -27.55 4.03
N PHE A 147 -1.68 -27.16 3.39
CA PHE A 147 -1.32 -25.76 3.24
C PHE A 147 -2.21 -25.09 2.19
N VAL A 148 -2.83 -23.98 2.55
CA VAL A 148 -3.62 -23.13 1.64
C VAL A 148 -2.78 -21.91 1.27
N HIS A 149 -2.17 -21.95 0.06
CA HIS A 149 -1.28 -20.91 -0.39
C HIS A 149 -2.04 -19.60 -0.72
N PRO A 150 -1.53 -18.41 -0.35
CA PRO A 150 -2.26 -17.16 -0.56
C PRO A 150 -2.42 -16.72 -2.02
N PHE A 151 -1.66 -17.30 -2.98
CA PHE A 151 -1.70 -16.92 -4.39
C PHE A 151 -1.13 -17.96 -5.36
N ASP A 152 -0.14 -18.79 -4.99
CA ASP A 152 0.59 -19.68 -5.91
C ASP A 152 0.04 -21.10 -5.89
N ASP A 153 -1.24 -21.22 -6.19
CA ASP A 153 -1.95 -22.50 -6.29
C ASP A 153 -3.01 -22.39 -7.40
N PRO A 154 -3.09 -23.36 -8.32
CA PRO A 154 -4.04 -23.30 -9.44
C PRO A 154 -5.52 -23.18 -9.04
N ASP A 155 -5.93 -23.80 -7.94
CA ASP A 155 -7.31 -23.71 -7.46
C ASP A 155 -7.58 -22.34 -6.82
N VAL A 156 -6.59 -21.77 -6.13
CA VAL A 156 -6.66 -20.38 -5.64
C VAL A 156 -6.74 -19.40 -6.79
N ILE A 157 -5.88 -19.53 -7.81
CA ILE A 157 -5.89 -18.68 -9.02
C ILE A 157 -7.26 -18.76 -9.71
N ALA A 158 -7.81 -19.96 -9.87
CA ALA A 158 -9.11 -20.16 -10.49
C ALA A 158 -10.25 -19.50 -9.71
N GLY A 159 -10.26 -19.62 -8.39
CA GLY A 159 -11.23 -18.91 -7.54
C GLY A 159 -11.20 -17.40 -7.73
N GLN A 160 -10.01 -16.80 -7.86
CA GLN A 160 -9.86 -15.36 -8.13
C GLN A 160 -10.33 -14.98 -9.55
N GLY A 161 -10.18 -15.89 -10.51
CA GLY A 161 -10.64 -15.68 -11.90
C GLY A 161 -12.15 -15.48 -12.04
N THR A 162 -12.94 -15.94 -11.07
CA THR A 162 -14.41 -15.71 -11.05
C THR A 162 -14.78 -14.23 -11.04
N ILE A 163 -13.89 -13.35 -10.54
CA ILE A 163 -14.08 -11.89 -10.56
C ILE A 163 -14.16 -11.39 -12.01
N ALA A 164 -13.29 -11.86 -12.88
CA ALA A 164 -13.31 -11.49 -14.30
C ALA A 164 -14.55 -12.02 -15.01
N MET A 165 -15.01 -13.23 -14.66
CA MET A 165 -16.26 -13.80 -15.16
C MET A 165 -17.45 -12.89 -14.80
N GLU A 166 -17.50 -12.41 -13.56
CA GLU A 166 -18.54 -11.48 -13.11
C GLU A 166 -18.46 -10.13 -13.83
N ILE A 167 -17.27 -9.56 -14.00
CA ILE A 167 -17.05 -8.28 -14.72
C ILE A 167 -17.62 -8.38 -16.13
N LEU A 168 -17.26 -9.42 -16.90
CA LEU A 168 -17.72 -9.57 -18.28
C LEU A 168 -19.21 -9.89 -18.38
N ARG A 169 -19.80 -10.54 -17.37
CA ARG A 169 -21.24 -10.79 -17.31
C ARG A 169 -22.03 -9.53 -16.98
N GLN A 170 -21.53 -8.71 -16.05
CA GLN A 170 -22.18 -7.48 -15.59
C GLN A 170 -21.99 -6.31 -16.55
N HIS A 171 -20.96 -6.33 -17.40
CA HIS A 171 -20.69 -5.31 -18.41
C HIS A 171 -20.45 -5.93 -19.78
N GLN A 172 -21.46 -5.92 -20.63
CA GLN A 172 -21.40 -6.49 -21.99
C GLN A 172 -21.02 -5.45 -23.06
N GLY A 173 -20.93 -4.18 -22.67
CA GLY A 173 -20.50 -3.09 -23.54
C GLY A 173 -18.99 -3.07 -23.82
N PRO A 174 -18.51 -2.03 -24.51
CA PRO A 174 -17.08 -1.82 -24.72
C PRO A 174 -16.33 -1.80 -23.39
N LEU A 175 -15.20 -2.50 -23.32
CA LEU A 175 -14.30 -2.52 -22.17
C LEU A 175 -12.86 -2.50 -22.72
N ASP A 176 -12.14 -1.42 -22.47
CA ASP A 176 -10.81 -1.21 -23.04
C ASP A 176 -9.72 -1.85 -22.18
N ALA A 177 -9.84 -1.75 -20.85
CA ALA A 177 -8.89 -2.40 -19.96
C ALA A 177 -9.48 -2.74 -18.57
N VAL A 178 -8.90 -3.78 -17.95
CA VAL A 178 -9.11 -4.15 -16.54
C VAL A 178 -7.81 -3.95 -15.78
N PHE A 179 -7.86 -3.11 -14.73
CA PHE A 179 -6.72 -2.80 -13.87
C PHE A 179 -6.77 -3.66 -12.61
N VAL A 180 -5.66 -4.31 -12.29
CA VAL A 180 -5.59 -5.34 -11.25
C VAL A 180 -4.38 -5.14 -10.35
N ALA A 181 -4.59 -5.01 -9.05
CA ALA A 181 -3.51 -4.97 -8.07
C ALA A 181 -2.74 -6.29 -8.00
N ILE A 182 -1.41 -6.22 -7.92
CA ILE A 182 -0.53 -7.38 -7.83
C ILE A 182 0.25 -7.38 -6.52
N GLY A 183 0.02 -8.41 -5.69
CA GLY A 183 0.98 -8.85 -4.68
C GLY A 183 1.76 -10.05 -5.19
N GLY A 184 1.43 -11.26 -4.73
CA GLY A 184 2.04 -12.50 -5.22
C GLY A 184 1.57 -12.98 -6.61
N GLY A 185 0.55 -12.36 -7.20
CA GLY A 185 0.11 -12.59 -8.58
C GLY A 185 -1.15 -13.46 -8.74
N GLY A 186 -1.76 -13.98 -7.65
CA GLY A 186 -2.92 -14.87 -7.77
C GLY A 186 -4.14 -14.23 -8.44
N LEU A 187 -4.48 -12.99 -8.07
CA LEU A 187 -5.61 -12.25 -8.64
C LEU A 187 -5.40 -11.97 -10.13
N ILE A 188 -4.28 -11.33 -10.47
CA ILE A 188 -3.99 -10.97 -11.87
C ILE A 188 -3.92 -12.21 -12.77
N SER A 189 -3.37 -13.32 -12.28
CA SER A 189 -3.29 -14.57 -13.02
C SER A 189 -4.67 -15.15 -13.32
N GLY A 190 -5.58 -15.15 -12.34
CA GLY A 190 -6.96 -15.60 -12.53
C GLY A 190 -7.73 -14.70 -13.51
N VAL A 191 -7.64 -13.39 -13.32
CA VAL A 191 -8.30 -12.39 -14.17
C VAL A 191 -7.78 -12.46 -15.60
N ALA A 192 -6.46 -12.50 -15.80
CA ALA A 192 -5.85 -12.53 -17.13
C ALA A 192 -6.23 -13.81 -17.89
N ASN A 193 -6.22 -14.98 -17.24
CA ASN A 193 -6.65 -16.24 -17.88
C ASN A 193 -8.08 -16.14 -18.41
N TYR A 194 -9.01 -15.60 -17.61
CA TYR A 194 -10.39 -15.50 -18.04
C TYR A 194 -10.60 -14.45 -19.13
N ILE A 195 -10.08 -13.23 -18.94
CA ILE A 195 -10.23 -12.14 -19.90
C ILE A 195 -9.64 -12.54 -21.25
N LYS A 196 -8.41 -13.05 -21.28
CA LYS A 196 -7.75 -13.42 -22.54
C LYS A 196 -8.36 -14.63 -23.25
N ALA A 197 -9.07 -15.48 -22.52
CA ALA A 197 -9.80 -16.60 -23.12
C ALA A 197 -11.16 -16.18 -23.72
N VAL A 198 -11.83 -15.16 -23.16
CA VAL A 198 -13.21 -14.79 -23.53
C VAL A 198 -13.27 -13.50 -24.34
N ARG A 199 -12.47 -12.49 -23.97
CA ARG A 199 -12.38 -11.19 -24.65
C ARG A 199 -10.91 -10.76 -24.77
N PRO A 200 -10.14 -11.40 -25.66
CA PRO A 200 -8.69 -11.17 -25.78
C PRO A 200 -8.30 -9.74 -26.17
N GLU A 201 -9.23 -8.97 -26.75
CA GLU A 201 -9.05 -7.56 -27.08
C GLU A 201 -8.98 -6.67 -25.86
N VAL A 202 -9.58 -7.07 -24.72
CA VAL A 202 -9.54 -6.29 -23.48
C VAL A 202 -8.15 -6.38 -22.86
N LYS A 203 -7.53 -5.23 -22.61
CA LYS A 203 -6.23 -5.18 -21.95
C LYS A 203 -6.34 -5.56 -20.47
N VAL A 204 -5.37 -6.31 -19.98
CA VAL A 204 -5.16 -6.57 -18.55
C VAL A 204 -3.93 -5.84 -18.09
N ILE A 205 -4.10 -4.88 -17.19
CA ILE A 205 -3.03 -4.01 -16.70
C ILE A 205 -2.75 -4.33 -15.23
N GLY A 206 -1.54 -4.79 -14.96
CA GLY A 206 -1.07 -5.12 -13.62
C GLY A 206 -0.50 -3.92 -12.88
N VAL A 207 -0.88 -3.75 -11.62
CA VAL A 207 -0.51 -2.58 -10.83
C VAL A 207 0.22 -2.98 -9.55
N GLN A 208 1.39 -2.41 -9.30
CA GLN A 208 2.16 -2.58 -8.05
C GLN A 208 2.52 -1.22 -7.43
N MET A 209 2.89 -1.25 -6.15
CA MET A 209 3.57 -0.10 -5.55
C MET A 209 5.00 0.00 -6.10
N ASN A 210 5.51 1.21 -6.21
CA ASN A 210 6.89 1.47 -6.68
C ASN A 210 7.97 0.94 -5.73
N ASP A 211 7.63 0.66 -4.48
CA ASP A 211 8.50 0.11 -3.44
C ASP A 211 8.24 -1.38 -3.14
N SER A 212 7.38 -2.04 -3.93
CA SER A 212 7.11 -3.49 -3.84
C SER A 212 6.68 -4.07 -5.21
N ASP A 213 7.52 -3.89 -6.21
CA ASP A 213 7.29 -4.18 -7.63
C ASP A 213 7.89 -5.53 -8.09
N ALA A 214 7.90 -6.54 -7.22
CA ALA A 214 8.52 -7.84 -7.48
C ALA A 214 8.08 -8.52 -8.80
N MET A 215 6.81 -8.40 -9.22
CA MET A 215 6.32 -8.96 -10.48
C MET A 215 6.92 -8.22 -11.68
N ILE A 216 6.93 -6.89 -11.64
CA ILE A 216 7.46 -6.04 -12.70
C ILE A 216 8.95 -6.33 -12.92
N GLN A 217 9.75 -6.36 -11.84
CA GLN A 217 11.16 -6.70 -11.90
C GLN A 217 11.38 -8.14 -12.41
N SER A 218 10.55 -9.08 -11.97
CA SER A 218 10.62 -10.47 -12.42
C SER A 218 10.32 -10.62 -13.92
N VAL A 219 9.30 -9.94 -14.42
CA VAL A 219 8.96 -9.96 -15.87
C VAL A 219 10.06 -9.34 -16.70
N SER A 220 10.58 -8.18 -16.28
CA SER A 220 11.70 -7.50 -16.94
C SER A 220 12.97 -8.37 -16.96
N ALA A 221 13.29 -9.04 -15.86
CA ALA A 221 14.43 -9.94 -15.73
C ALA A 221 14.21 -11.32 -16.38
N LYS A 222 12.99 -11.62 -16.84
CA LYS A 222 12.56 -12.95 -17.37
C LYS A 222 12.76 -14.11 -16.40
N LYS A 223 12.92 -13.82 -15.11
CA LYS A 223 13.06 -14.77 -13.98
C LYS A 223 12.52 -14.14 -12.71
N ARG A 224 12.09 -14.97 -11.76
CA ARG A 224 11.64 -14.44 -10.46
C ARG A 224 12.78 -13.71 -9.74
N VAL A 225 12.50 -12.51 -9.28
CA VAL A 225 13.42 -11.65 -8.52
C VAL A 225 12.91 -11.52 -7.10
N THR A 226 13.78 -11.74 -6.13
CA THR A 226 13.48 -11.47 -4.71
C THR A 226 13.91 -10.05 -4.40
N LEU A 227 12.96 -9.21 -3.97
CA LEU A 227 13.27 -7.86 -3.51
C LEU A 227 14.01 -7.90 -2.17
N PRO A 228 15.02 -7.07 -1.97
CA PRO A 228 15.72 -6.98 -0.67
C PRO A 228 14.77 -6.50 0.43
N ASP A 229 13.91 -5.56 0.10
CA ASP A 229 12.90 -5.00 0.99
C ASP A 229 11.61 -4.64 0.23
N VAL A 230 10.52 -4.38 0.95
CA VAL A 230 9.23 -3.98 0.39
C VAL A 230 8.61 -2.87 1.23
N GLY A 231 7.95 -1.94 0.57
CA GLY A 231 7.15 -0.91 1.24
C GLY A 231 5.94 -1.52 1.95
N LEU A 232 5.63 -0.99 3.12
CA LEU A 232 4.61 -1.55 4.01
C LEU A 232 3.29 -0.75 3.99
N PHE A 233 3.21 0.30 3.16
CA PHE A 233 1.98 1.08 3.06
C PHE A 233 0.84 0.24 2.46
N SER A 234 1.10 -0.54 1.42
CA SER A 234 0.13 -1.47 0.83
C SER A 234 0.46 -2.91 1.27
N ASP A 235 0.25 -3.21 2.56
CA ASP A 235 0.59 -4.51 3.16
C ASP A 235 -0.07 -5.70 2.45
N GLY A 236 -1.29 -5.54 1.93
CA GLY A 236 -1.97 -6.56 1.12
C GLY A 236 -1.26 -6.93 -0.19
N THR A 237 -0.32 -6.10 -0.68
CA THR A 237 0.46 -6.33 -1.90
C THR A 237 1.97 -6.36 -1.67
N ALA A 238 2.45 -6.21 -0.44
CA ALA A 238 3.87 -6.19 -0.07
C ALA A 238 4.49 -7.59 -0.11
N VAL A 239 4.89 -8.06 -1.29
CA VAL A 239 5.41 -9.41 -1.52
C VAL A 239 6.84 -9.32 -2.07
N LYS A 240 7.82 -9.91 -1.36
CA LYS A 240 9.23 -9.92 -1.79
C LYS A 240 9.50 -10.82 -2.98
N LEU A 241 8.76 -11.92 -3.11
CA LEU A 241 8.93 -12.90 -4.19
C LEU A 241 7.57 -13.38 -4.68
N VAL A 242 7.28 -13.19 -5.95
CA VAL A 242 6.06 -13.67 -6.61
C VAL A 242 6.05 -15.20 -6.73
N GLY A 243 4.87 -15.79 -6.90
CA GLY A 243 4.73 -17.23 -7.10
C GLY A 243 5.37 -17.71 -8.41
N GLU A 244 5.65 -19.00 -8.50
CA GLU A 244 6.22 -19.59 -9.70
C GLU A 244 5.17 -19.68 -10.81
N GLU A 245 4.02 -20.23 -10.49
CA GLU A 245 2.92 -20.37 -11.42
C GLU A 245 2.31 -19.00 -11.77
N THR A 246 2.13 -18.11 -10.77
CA THR A 246 1.61 -16.77 -11.01
C THR A 246 2.53 -15.92 -11.88
N PHE A 247 3.86 -16.04 -11.73
CA PHE A 247 4.83 -15.41 -12.62
C PHE A 247 4.75 -15.95 -14.05
N ARG A 248 4.66 -17.29 -14.19
CA ARG A 248 4.53 -17.95 -15.49
C ARG A 248 3.31 -17.43 -16.26
N VAL A 249 2.18 -17.34 -15.58
CA VAL A 249 0.91 -16.87 -16.16
C VAL A 249 0.98 -15.38 -16.47
N ALA A 250 1.35 -14.54 -15.50
CA ALA A 250 1.32 -13.10 -15.63
C ALA A 250 2.22 -12.60 -16.78
N ARG A 251 3.45 -13.12 -16.91
CA ARG A 251 4.36 -12.70 -17.98
C ARG A 251 3.87 -13.04 -19.39
N GLY A 252 2.91 -13.97 -19.52
CA GLY A 252 2.39 -14.42 -20.81
C GLY A 252 1.05 -13.81 -21.20
N LEU A 253 0.27 -13.32 -20.22
CA LEU A 253 -1.10 -12.90 -20.44
C LEU A 253 -1.40 -11.44 -20.03
N VAL A 254 -0.53 -10.81 -19.26
CA VAL A 254 -0.70 -9.40 -18.84
C VAL A 254 -0.09 -8.50 -19.92
N ASP A 255 -0.88 -7.53 -20.39
CA ASP A 255 -0.47 -6.66 -21.51
C ASP A 255 0.47 -5.54 -21.07
N GLU A 256 0.25 -5.00 -19.88
CA GLU A 256 1.02 -3.87 -19.37
C GLU A 256 1.17 -3.94 -17.84
N PHE A 257 2.27 -3.40 -17.33
CA PHE A 257 2.52 -3.27 -15.90
C PHE A 257 2.81 -1.83 -15.54
N MET A 258 2.23 -1.37 -14.43
CA MET A 258 2.40 -0.01 -13.93
C MET A 258 2.77 0.00 -12.46
N THR A 259 3.52 1.02 -12.04
CA THR A 259 3.73 1.31 -10.62
C THR A 259 3.02 2.59 -10.20
N VAL A 260 2.57 2.63 -8.95
CA VAL A 260 1.98 3.80 -8.30
C VAL A 260 2.69 4.09 -6.99
N ASN A 261 2.73 5.34 -6.57
CA ASN A 261 3.31 5.75 -5.30
C ASN A 261 2.24 5.92 -4.20
N THR A 262 2.68 6.07 -2.99
CA THR A 262 1.82 6.22 -1.80
C THR A 262 0.82 7.37 -1.93
N ASP A 263 1.24 8.52 -2.44
CA ASP A 263 0.37 9.70 -2.56
C ASP A 263 -0.75 9.47 -3.59
N ALA A 264 -0.42 8.86 -4.73
CA ALA A 264 -1.40 8.49 -5.74
C ALA A 264 -2.45 7.51 -5.21
N VAL A 265 -2.02 6.55 -4.38
CA VAL A 265 -2.93 5.59 -3.74
C VAL A 265 -3.81 6.27 -2.69
N CYS A 266 -3.26 7.16 -1.86
CA CYS A 266 -4.06 7.95 -0.91
C CYS A 266 -5.13 8.79 -1.62
N ALA A 267 -4.76 9.45 -2.71
CA ALA A 267 -5.71 10.19 -3.56
C ALA A 267 -6.78 9.27 -4.17
N ALA A 268 -6.43 8.05 -4.57
CA ALA A 268 -7.38 7.07 -5.09
C ALA A 268 -8.34 6.54 -4.01
N ILE A 269 -7.89 6.34 -2.77
CA ILE A 269 -8.77 6.00 -1.63
C ILE A 269 -9.84 7.09 -1.43
N LYS A 270 -9.42 8.38 -1.49
CA LYS A 270 -10.34 9.52 -1.43
C LYS A 270 -11.34 9.51 -2.58
N ASP A 271 -10.89 9.24 -3.83
CA ASP A 271 -11.77 9.16 -4.99
C ASP A 271 -12.83 8.05 -4.83
N VAL A 272 -12.41 6.87 -4.38
CA VAL A 272 -13.33 5.75 -4.09
C VAL A 272 -14.34 6.16 -3.02
N PHE A 273 -13.89 6.79 -1.93
CA PHE A 273 -14.79 7.28 -0.88
C PHE A 273 -15.81 8.30 -1.41
N VAL A 274 -15.39 9.24 -2.26
CA VAL A 274 -16.29 10.24 -2.84
C VAL A 274 -17.39 9.58 -3.69
N ASP A 275 -17.07 8.54 -4.45
CA ASP A 275 -18.01 7.87 -5.34
C ASP A 275 -18.87 6.79 -4.65
N THR A 276 -18.34 6.13 -3.60
CA THR A 276 -18.98 4.94 -3.03
C THR A 276 -19.37 5.07 -1.54
N ARG A 277 -18.82 6.04 -0.83
CA ARG A 277 -18.85 6.18 0.66
C ARG A 277 -18.23 5.00 1.40
N SER A 278 -17.44 4.16 0.69
CA SER A 278 -16.66 3.09 1.28
C SER A 278 -15.19 3.50 1.36
N ILE A 279 -14.50 3.03 2.38
CA ILE A 279 -13.06 3.24 2.56
C ILE A 279 -12.37 1.93 2.25
N VAL A 280 -11.61 1.91 1.15
CA VAL A 280 -10.81 0.74 0.77
C VAL A 280 -9.42 0.81 1.38
N GLU A 281 -8.81 -0.36 1.59
CA GLU A 281 -7.41 -0.45 1.98
C GLU A 281 -6.47 0.02 0.85
N PRO A 282 -5.20 0.35 1.12
CA PRO A 282 -4.27 0.78 0.07
C PRO A 282 -4.21 -0.18 -1.12
N ALA A 283 -4.15 -1.49 -0.88
CA ALA A 283 -4.18 -2.50 -1.94
C ALA A 283 -5.45 -2.41 -2.81
N GLY A 284 -6.59 -2.09 -2.21
CA GLY A 284 -7.88 -1.92 -2.89
C GLY A 284 -7.93 -0.72 -3.83
N ALA A 285 -7.08 0.29 -3.61
CA ALA A 285 -7.07 1.53 -4.39
C ALA A 285 -6.01 1.56 -5.52
N LEU A 286 -5.09 0.58 -5.59
CA LEU A 286 -4.00 0.59 -6.59
C LEU A 286 -4.53 0.70 -8.02
N ALA A 287 -5.54 -0.07 -8.36
CA ALA A 287 -6.15 -0.09 -9.69
C ALA A 287 -6.70 1.29 -10.09
N VAL A 288 -7.35 1.99 -9.16
CA VAL A 288 -7.89 3.33 -9.39
C VAL A 288 -6.76 4.36 -9.55
N ALA A 289 -5.71 4.28 -8.73
CA ALA A 289 -4.53 5.13 -8.87
C ALA A 289 -3.87 4.97 -10.25
N ALA A 290 -3.75 3.73 -10.73
CA ALA A 290 -3.18 3.43 -12.04
C ALA A 290 -4.05 3.94 -13.18
N ILE A 291 -5.38 3.82 -13.12
CA ILE A 291 -6.28 4.40 -14.14
C ILE A 291 -6.05 5.91 -14.29
N LYS A 292 -5.91 6.64 -13.18
CA LYS A 292 -5.64 8.08 -13.21
C LYS A 292 -4.32 8.40 -13.93
N GLN A 293 -3.27 7.63 -13.64
CA GLN A 293 -1.96 7.79 -14.29
C GLN A 293 -2.00 7.37 -15.77
N TYR A 294 -2.68 6.26 -16.08
CA TYR A 294 -2.84 5.76 -17.44
C TYR A 294 -3.54 6.77 -18.34
N VAL A 295 -4.68 7.29 -17.89
CA VAL A 295 -5.43 8.34 -18.62
C VAL A 295 -4.59 9.59 -18.84
N ALA A 296 -3.83 10.03 -17.84
CA ALA A 296 -2.96 11.19 -17.96
C ALA A 296 -1.82 10.97 -18.97
N ALA A 297 -1.18 9.79 -18.95
CA ALA A 297 -0.07 9.43 -19.83
C ALA A 297 -0.52 9.24 -21.28
N HIS A 298 -1.63 8.54 -21.51
CA HIS A 298 -2.13 8.20 -22.85
C HIS A 298 -3.14 9.23 -23.40
N LYS A 299 -3.60 10.18 -22.57
CA LYS A 299 -4.58 11.21 -22.93
C LYS A 299 -5.88 10.64 -23.50
N THR A 300 -6.30 9.48 -22.99
CA THR A 300 -7.49 8.77 -23.45
C THR A 300 -8.78 9.51 -23.08
N LYS A 301 -9.81 9.38 -23.93
CA LYS A 301 -11.16 9.92 -23.70
C LYS A 301 -12.19 8.98 -24.29
N GLY A 302 -13.31 8.81 -23.59
CA GLY A 302 -14.44 7.98 -24.06
C GLY A 302 -14.20 6.47 -23.94
N GLU A 303 -13.09 6.05 -23.29
CA GLU A 303 -12.78 4.66 -23.03
C GLU A 303 -13.45 4.16 -21.74
N THR A 304 -13.60 2.85 -21.62
CA THR A 304 -14.19 2.17 -20.46
C THR A 304 -13.14 1.32 -19.75
N TYR A 305 -12.95 1.57 -18.47
CA TYR A 305 -11.99 0.87 -17.61
C TYR A 305 -12.69 0.22 -16.43
N ALA A 306 -12.26 -0.98 -16.06
CA ALA A 306 -12.65 -1.62 -14.81
C ALA A 306 -11.48 -1.64 -13.82
N ALA A 307 -11.73 -1.22 -12.59
CA ALA A 307 -10.81 -1.34 -11.47
C ALA A 307 -11.34 -2.34 -10.45
N ILE A 308 -10.52 -3.29 -10.01
CA ILE A 308 -10.89 -4.22 -8.95
C ILE A 308 -10.52 -3.60 -7.59
N LEU A 309 -11.52 -3.23 -6.79
CA LEU A 309 -11.34 -2.80 -5.40
C LEU A 309 -11.14 -4.03 -4.52
N CYS A 310 -9.92 -4.51 -4.41
CA CYS A 310 -9.62 -5.86 -3.95
C CYS A 310 -9.79 -6.08 -2.42
N GLY A 311 -9.94 -4.99 -1.63
CA GLY A 311 -10.21 -5.11 -0.19
C GLY A 311 -10.41 -3.80 0.55
N ALA A 312 -10.91 -3.90 1.78
CA ALA A 312 -11.18 -2.79 2.69
C ALA A 312 -10.71 -3.03 4.15
N ASN A 313 -9.86 -4.04 4.39
CA ASN A 313 -9.36 -4.38 5.72
C ASN A 313 -8.26 -3.41 6.19
N MET A 314 -8.62 -2.13 6.29
CA MET A 314 -7.72 -1.07 6.74
C MET A 314 -7.91 -0.76 8.21
N ASN A 315 -6.81 -0.55 8.94
CA ASN A 315 -6.87 -0.02 10.29
C ASN A 315 -7.37 1.44 10.24
N PHE A 316 -8.35 1.77 11.08
CA PHE A 316 -8.96 3.10 11.13
C PHE A 316 -7.94 4.22 11.39
N ASP A 317 -6.93 3.96 12.21
CA ASP A 317 -5.87 4.94 12.51
C ASP A 317 -5.07 5.38 11.28
N ARG A 318 -5.04 4.58 10.21
CA ARG A 318 -4.43 4.94 8.92
C ARG A 318 -5.15 6.06 8.19
N LEU A 319 -6.42 6.32 8.49
CA LEU A 319 -7.19 7.35 7.80
C LEU A 319 -6.56 8.74 7.92
N ARG A 320 -5.93 9.04 9.07
CA ARG A 320 -5.20 10.29 9.24
C ARG A 320 -4.09 10.44 8.21
N PHE A 321 -3.27 9.41 8.06
CA PHE A 321 -2.19 9.40 7.08
C PHE A 321 -2.73 9.52 5.64
N VAL A 322 -3.78 8.75 5.31
CA VAL A 322 -4.42 8.81 3.99
C VAL A 322 -4.96 10.21 3.70
N ALA A 323 -5.64 10.84 4.66
CA ALA A 323 -6.20 12.17 4.47
C ALA A 323 -5.12 13.23 4.23
N GLU A 324 -4.01 13.19 4.99
CA GLU A 324 -2.89 14.13 4.85
C GLU A 324 -2.16 13.97 3.50
N ARG A 325 -2.04 12.72 3.00
CA ARG A 325 -1.30 12.43 1.76
C ARG A 325 -2.16 12.56 0.50
N ALA A 326 -3.48 12.44 0.63
CA ALA A 326 -4.40 12.50 -0.51
C ALA A 326 -4.37 13.86 -1.22
N GLU A 327 -4.25 14.97 -0.49
CA GLU A 327 -4.18 16.32 -1.08
C GLU A 327 -2.87 16.52 -1.87
N VAL A 328 -1.76 15.98 -1.37
CA VAL A 328 -0.47 15.97 -2.08
C VAL A 328 -0.56 15.10 -3.35
N GLY A 329 -1.16 13.92 -3.25
CA GLY A 329 -1.35 13.01 -4.38
C GLY A 329 -2.29 13.55 -5.47
N GLU A 330 -3.18 14.47 -5.13
CA GLU A 330 -3.99 15.22 -6.10
C GLU A 330 -3.31 16.49 -6.62
N GLU A 331 -2.08 16.76 -6.16
CA GLU A 331 -1.36 18.00 -6.42
C GLU A 331 -2.16 19.24 -6.03
N ARG A 332 -2.94 19.15 -4.93
CA ARG A 332 -3.72 20.27 -4.35
C ARG A 332 -3.03 20.93 -3.18
N GLU A 333 -1.92 20.37 -2.71
CA GLU A 333 -1.05 20.91 -1.68
C GLU A 333 0.40 20.88 -2.14
N ALA A 334 1.13 21.93 -1.85
CA ALA A 334 2.58 22.01 -2.03
C ALA A 334 3.25 22.37 -0.70
N LEU A 335 4.38 21.74 -0.40
CA LEU A 335 5.12 21.87 0.86
C LEU A 335 6.47 22.55 0.62
N PHE A 336 6.81 23.54 1.44
CA PHE A 336 8.04 24.30 1.29
C PHE A 336 8.78 24.47 2.61
N ALA A 337 10.10 24.42 2.57
CA ALA A 337 10.97 25.03 3.58
C ALA A 337 11.43 26.39 3.06
N VAL A 338 11.08 27.46 3.76
CA VAL A 338 11.40 28.82 3.36
C VAL A 338 12.32 29.45 4.40
N THR A 339 13.42 30.03 3.94
CA THR A 339 14.33 30.78 4.79
C THR A 339 13.92 32.25 4.75
N ILE A 340 13.61 32.82 5.92
CA ILE A 340 13.28 34.25 6.09
C ILE A 340 14.35 34.91 6.96
N PRO A 341 14.63 36.21 6.79
CA PRO A 341 15.48 36.94 7.72
C PRO A 341 14.87 36.97 9.13
N GLU A 342 15.66 36.76 10.16
CA GLU A 342 15.19 36.79 11.55
C GLU A 342 15.18 38.23 12.10
N GLU A 343 14.33 39.05 11.54
CA GLU A 343 14.14 40.47 11.89
C GLU A 343 12.66 40.83 11.99
N ARG A 344 12.37 41.89 12.70
CA ARG A 344 10.98 42.37 12.86
C ARG A 344 10.33 42.65 11.50
N GLY A 345 9.15 42.08 11.29
CA GLY A 345 8.37 42.28 10.05
C GLY A 345 8.64 41.25 8.95
N SER A 346 9.68 40.40 9.03
CA SER A 346 9.96 39.38 8.01
C SER A 346 8.84 38.38 7.83
N PHE A 347 8.22 37.96 8.93
CA PHE A 347 7.06 37.08 8.90
C PHE A 347 5.89 37.70 8.13
N LYS A 348 5.59 39.01 8.38
CA LYS A 348 4.55 39.72 7.65
C LYS A 348 4.86 39.82 6.16
N ARG A 349 6.09 40.19 5.79
CA ARG A 349 6.53 40.25 4.37
C ARG A 349 6.40 38.88 3.68
N PHE A 350 6.70 37.81 4.38
CA PHE A 350 6.53 36.46 3.84
C PHE A 350 5.05 36.12 3.62
N CYS A 351 4.17 36.43 4.57
CA CYS A 351 2.71 36.27 4.37
C CYS A 351 2.17 37.13 3.22
N GLU A 352 2.69 38.34 3.05
CA GLU A 352 2.37 39.20 1.91
C GLU A 352 2.80 38.58 0.56
N ALA A 353 3.98 37.95 0.53
CA ALA A 353 4.45 37.22 -0.65
C ALA A 353 3.55 36.00 -0.99
N ILE A 354 3.02 35.30 0.02
CA ILE A 354 2.02 34.24 -0.18
C ILE A 354 0.74 34.83 -0.80
N GLY A 355 0.29 35.99 -0.34
CA GLY A 355 -0.89 36.66 -0.86
C GLY A 355 -0.73 37.17 -2.31
N GLN A 356 0.50 37.33 -2.79
CA GLN A 356 0.85 37.84 -4.13
C GLN A 356 1.28 36.71 -5.10
N LEU A 357 0.98 35.45 -4.78
CA LEU A 357 1.31 34.34 -5.67
C LEU A 357 0.59 34.44 -7.02
N PRO A 358 1.22 34.01 -8.13
CA PRO A 358 0.59 33.94 -9.44
C PRO A 358 -0.70 33.11 -9.41
N GLY A 359 -1.77 33.66 -9.96
CA GLY A 359 -3.11 33.05 -9.95
C GLY A 359 -3.93 33.33 -8.68
N GLY A 360 -3.46 34.26 -7.82
CA GLY A 360 -4.18 34.74 -6.63
C GLY A 360 -3.71 34.14 -5.32
N PRO A 361 -4.28 34.55 -4.20
CA PRO A 361 -3.92 34.09 -2.88
C PRO A 361 -4.18 32.60 -2.70
N ARG A 362 -3.35 31.93 -1.89
CA ARG A 362 -3.49 30.51 -1.54
C ARG A 362 -3.86 30.36 -0.07
N ASN A 363 -4.64 29.33 0.23
CA ASN A 363 -4.86 28.95 1.61
C ASN A 363 -3.58 28.30 2.16
N VAL A 364 -3.21 28.70 3.35
CA VAL A 364 -2.16 28.05 4.12
C VAL A 364 -2.78 26.81 4.77
N THR A 365 -2.23 25.64 4.48
CA THR A 365 -2.67 24.36 5.05
C THR A 365 -1.89 24.05 6.31
N GLU A 366 -0.64 24.50 6.38
CA GLU A 366 0.24 24.29 7.51
C GLU A 366 1.29 25.41 7.57
N PHE A 367 1.64 25.82 8.81
CA PHE A 367 2.64 26.84 9.03
C PHE A 367 3.38 26.59 10.35
N ASN A 368 4.66 26.21 10.24
CA ASN A 368 5.49 25.92 11.40
C ASN A 368 6.69 26.87 11.41
N TYR A 369 6.76 27.69 12.45
CA TYR A 369 7.86 28.63 12.68
C TYR A 369 8.24 28.67 14.15
N ARG A 370 9.53 28.70 14.40
CA ARG A 370 10.09 28.96 15.74
C ARG A 370 11.36 29.76 15.59
N ILE A 371 11.52 30.80 16.40
CA ILE A 371 12.76 31.53 16.52
C ILE A 371 13.88 30.61 17.02
N SER A 372 15.07 30.74 16.46
CA SER A 372 16.23 29.93 16.86
C SER A 372 17.14 30.77 17.77
N ASP A 373 17.51 30.21 18.92
CA ASP A 373 18.51 30.83 19.82
C ASP A 373 19.96 30.75 19.31
N ALA A 374 20.16 30.12 18.13
CA ALA A 374 21.47 30.02 17.51
C ALA A 374 21.95 31.41 17.03
N ALA A 375 22.58 32.14 17.86
CA ALA A 375 23.08 33.52 17.68
C ALA A 375 24.07 33.74 16.50
N LYS A 376 24.09 32.86 15.50
CA LYS A 376 25.02 32.93 14.35
C LYS A 376 24.30 32.99 12.99
N SER A 377 23.00 32.87 12.91
CA SER A 377 22.26 32.92 11.64
C SER A 377 21.14 33.94 11.77
N ASN A 378 21.26 35.07 11.07
CA ASN A 378 20.14 36.03 10.92
C ASN A 378 19.00 35.49 10.05
N ALA A 379 18.77 34.17 10.08
CA ALA A 379 17.80 33.51 9.21
C ALA A 379 17.00 32.44 9.97
N ALA A 380 15.71 32.50 9.85
CA ALA A 380 14.78 31.51 10.35
C ALA A 380 14.29 30.60 9.23
N HIS A 381 13.98 29.37 9.58
CA HIS A 381 13.39 28.39 8.67
C HIS A 381 11.90 28.20 8.99
N VAL A 382 11.09 28.43 7.99
CA VAL A 382 9.64 28.27 8.07
C VAL A 382 9.25 27.06 7.23
N PHE A 383 8.49 26.15 7.82
CA PHE A 383 7.81 25.12 7.05
C PHE A 383 6.39 25.60 6.73
N VAL A 384 6.00 25.58 5.45
CA VAL A 384 4.69 26.03 5.02
C VAL A 384 4.09 25.09 3.99
N GLY A 385 2.82 24.72 4.21
CA GLY A 385 1.96 24.04 3.25
C GLY A 385 0.99 25.06 2.63
N LEU A 386 0.82 24.99 1.31
CA LEU A 386 -0.05 25.88 0.56
C LEU A 386 -0.94 25.08 -0.40
N THR A 387 -2.21 25.49 -0.53
CA THR A 387 -3.07 24.95 -1.60
C THR A 387 -2.54 25.34 -2.97
N THR A 388 -2.67 24.41 -3.93
CA THR A 388 -2.35 24.64 -5.34
C THR A 388 -3.63 24.71 -6.18
N THR A 389 -3.58 25.40 -7.31
CA THR A 389 -4.71 25.53 -8.25
C THR A 389 -4.51 24.75 -9.55
N ALA A 390 -3.26 24.35 -9.82
CA ALA A 390 -2.90 23.61 -11.02
C ALA A 390 -1.77 22.62 -10.73
N LYS A 391 -1.74 21.55 -11.51
CA LYS A 391 -0.65 20.55 -11.44
C LYS A 391 0.71 21.17 -11.76
N GLY A 392 1.75 20.73 -11.02
CA GLY A 392 3.12 21.22 -11.19
C GLY A 392 3.33 22.68 -10.78
N GLU A 393 2.45 23.24 -9.96
CA GLU A 393 2.53 24.64 -9.52
C GLU A 393 3.61 24.86 -8.46
N SER A 394 4.02 23.83 -7.71
CA SER A 394 4.97 23.95 -6.60
C SER A 394 6.27 24.66 -6.97
N GLN A 395 6.88 24.30 -8.10
CA GLN A 395 8.10 24.93 -8.57
C GLN A 395 7.89 26.42 -8.91
N LYS A 396 6.73 26.78 -9.45
CA LYS A 396 6.41 28.19 -9.75
C LYS A 396 6.25 29.00 -8.47
N ILE A 397 5.66 28.41 -7.43
CA ILE A 397 5.52 29.03 -6.11
C ILE A 397 6.91 29.23 -5.47
N ALA A 398 7.77 28.20 -5.48
CA ALA A 398 9.14 28.31 -4.97
C ALA A 398 9.94 29.42 -5.69
N ASN A 399 9.83 29.51 -7.01
CA ASN A 399 10.46 30.55 -7.81
C ASN A 399 9.90 31.95 -7.49
N ASN A 400 8.61 32.06 -7.18
CA ASN A 400 8.01 33.32 -6.77
C ASN A 400 8.55 33.80 -5.43
N PHE A 401 8.68 32.91 -4.44
CA PHE A 401 9.32 33.23 -3.16
C PHE A 401 10.75 33.75 -3.36
N SER A 402 11.51 33.11 -4.24
CA SER A 402 12.87 33.58 -4.57
C SER A 402 12.90 34.99 -5.16
N LYS A 403 11.92 35.37 -6.00
CA LYS A 403 11.77 36.75 -6.54
C LYS A 403 11.47 37.78 -5.47
N HIS A 404 10.83 37.36 -4.36
CA HIS A 404 10.58 38.22 -3.20
C HIS A 404 11.68 38.21 -2.17
N GLY A 405 12.85 37.63 -2.50
CA GLY A 405 14.03 37.59 -1.63
C GLY A 405 14.02 36.45 -0.59
N PHE A 406 13.10 35.49 -0.70
CA PHE A 406 13.05 34.35 0.20
C PHE A 406 13.61 33.10 -0.47
N LYS A 407 14.63 32.48 0.14
CA LYS A 407 15.14 31.19 -0.32
C LYS A 407 14.11 30.11 0.02
N ALA A 408 13.56 29.45 -0.98
CA ALA A 408 12.56 28.39 -0.81
C ALA A 408 13.06 27.05 -1.38
N LEU A 409 12.83 25.98 -0.63
CA LEU A 409 13.07 24.60 -1.05
C LEU A 409 11.71 23.92 -1.19
N ASP A 410 11.42 23.39 -2.38
CA ASP A 410 10.22 22.58 -2.62
C ASP A 410 10.40 21.19 -1.96
N LEU A 411 9.53 20.87 -1.02
CA LEU A 411 9.50 19.62 -0.27
C LEU A 411 8.29 18.74 -0.62
N THR A 412 7.50 19.12 -1.61
CA THR A 412 6.25 18.45 -1.98
C THR A 412 6.42 16.96 -2.23
N HIS A 413 7.56 16.56 -2.80
CA HIS A 413 7.88 15.15 -3.08
C HIS A 413 8.91 14.55 -2.12
N ASN A 414 9.22 15.22 -1.02
CA ASN A 414 10.18 14.72 -0.02
C ASN A 414 9.45 13.91 1.06
N GLU A 415 9.69 12.59 1.09
CA GLU A 415 9.03 11.67 2.03
C GLU A 415 9.34 12.02 3.50
N LEU A 416 10.59 12.37 3.80
CA LEU A 416 10.99 12.73 5.17
C LEU A 416 10.27 13.99 5.65
N ALA A 417 10.06 14.96 4.75
CA ALA A 417 9.32 16.17 5.06
C ALA A 417 7.84 15.87 5.34
N LYS A 418 7.21 15.02 4.53
CA LYS A 418 5.81 14.63 4.67
C LYS A 418 5.56 13.78 5.93
N ASP A 419 6.48 12.90 6.27
CA ASP A 419 6.32 11.99 7.41
C ASP A 419 6.71 12.63 8.75
N HIS A 420 7.67 13.54 8.75
CA HIS A 420 8.26 14.06 9.98
C HIS A 420 8.30 15.59 10.06
N ILE A 421 8.93 16.28 9.11
CA ILE A 421 9.24 17.70 9.25
C ILE A 421 7.97 18.55 9.39
N ARG A 422 6.91 18.21 8.65
CA ARG A 422 5.62 18.93 8.74
C ARG A 422 5.00 18.91 10.14
N HIS A 423 5.38 17.98 10.99
CA HIS A 423 4.85 17.83 12.36
C HIS A 423 5.82 18.34 13.43
N MET A 424 6.93 18.92 13.03
CA MET A 424 7.98 19.39 13.93
C MET A 424 8.03 20.91 13.95
N VAL A 425 8.27 21.46 15.14
CA VAL A 425 8.61 22.87 15.25
C VAL A 425 10.08 23.03 14.92
N GLY A 426 10.42 23.86 13.92
CA GLY A 426 11.79 24.09 13.47
C GLY A 426 12.69 24.71 14.54
N GLY A 427 13.97 24.67 14.31
CA GLY A 427 15.03 25.22 15.13
C GLY A 427 16.15 24.22 15.38
N GLN A 428 17.40 24.66 15.23
CA GLN A 428 18.57 23.87 15.58
C GLN A 428 18.99 24.18 17.01
N SER A 429 19.12 23.16 17.85
CA SER A 429 19.67 23.36 19.20
C SER A 429 21.18 23.59 19.14
N ALA A 430 21.65 24.66 19.76
CA ALA A 430 23.11 24.92 19.93
C ALA A 430 23.79 23.82 20.77
N LEU A 431 23.04 23.04 21.52
CA LEU A 431 23.53 21.94 22.34
C LEU A 431 23.70 20.65 21.54
N ALA A 432 23.12 20.54 20.35
CA ALA A 432 23.23 19.35 19.48
C ALA A 432 24.56 19.42 18.70
N GLN A 433 25.63 18.88 19.28
CA GLN A 433 26.94 18.75 18.63
C GLN A 433 27.09 17.34 18.05
N ASP A 434 27.80 17.22 16.91
CA ASP A 434 28.06 15.95 16.22
C ASP A 434 26.77 15.11 15.99
N GLU A 435 25.65 15.78 15.71
CA GLU A 435 24.34 15.16 15.51
C GLU A 435 24.29 14.40 14.19
N ARG A 436 23.77 13.18 14.23
CA ARG A 436 23.44 12.34 13.06
C ARG A 436 21.94 12.09 13.05
N LEU A 437 21.29 12.44 11.93
CA LEU A 437 19.87 12.18 11.72
C LEU A 437 19.65 10.84 11.02
N LEU A 438 18.80 10.03 11.60
CA LEU A 438 18.52 8.66 11.15
C LEU A 438 17.02 8.44 11.11
N SER A 439 16.58 7.72 10.09
CA SER A 439 15.22 7.18 10.03
C SER A 439 15.25 5.67 10.28
N PHE A 440 14.45 5.21 11.23
CA PHE A 440 14.31 3.79 11.55
C PHE A 440 12.88 3.33 11.29
N VAL A 441 12.75 2.05 10.94
CA VAL A 441 11.48 1.34 10.86
C VAL A 441 11.47 0.26 11.93
N PHE A 442 10.43 0.19 12.73
CA PHE A 442 10.30 -0.84 13.76
C PHE A 442 8.85 -1.35 13.86
N PRO A 443 8.63 -2.59 14.35
CA PRO A 443 7.29 -3.13 14.51
C PRO A 443 6.45 -2.34 15.50
N GLU A 444 5.19 -2.06 15.17
CA GLU A 444 4.23 -1.39 16.05
C GLU A 444 3.70 -2.38 17.10
N ARG A 445 4.47 -2.59 18.15
CA ARG A 445 4.08 -3.47 19.27
C ARG A 445 4.56 -2.92 20.61
N PRO A 446 3.88 -3.25 21.72
CA PRO A 446 4.36 -2.92 23.05
C PRO A 446 5.81 -3.37 23.25
N GLY A 447 6.64 -2.47 23.77
CA GLY A 447 8.05 -2.72 24.06
C GLY A 447 9.03 -2.49 22.89
N ALA A 448 8.57 -2.29 21.65
CA ALA A 448 9.46 -2.06 20.50
C ALA A 448 10.36 -0.83 20.69
N LEU A 449 9.80 0.27 21.20
CA LEU A 449 10.57 1.48 21.53
C LEU A 449 11.63 1.20 22.59
N MET A 450 11.29 0.46 23.65
CA MET A 450 12.27 0.10 24.69
C MET A 450 13.37 -0.79 24.13
N LYS A 451 13.05 -1.73 23.24
CA LYS A 451 14.04 -2.55 22.55
C LYS A 451 14.99 -1.68 21.72
N PHE A 452 14.47 -0.70 20.98
CA PHE A 452 15.29 0.26 20.25
C PHE A 452 16.21 1.06 21.19
N LEU A 453 15.65 1.66 22.25
CA LEU A 453 16.40 2.44 23.20
C LEU A 453 17.50 1.65 23.92
N SER A 454 17.27 0.36 24.15
CA SER A 454 18.28 -0.53 24.77
C SER A 454 19.49 -0.82 23.88
N LEU A 455 19.38 -0.59 22.56
CA LEU A 455 20.48 -0.72 21.61
C LEU A 455 21.30 0.56 21.49
N VAL A 456 20.74 1.71 21.88
CA VAL A 456 21.46 2.99 21.91
C VAL A 456 22.50 2.94 23.02
N ARG A 457 23.77 3.21 22.67
CA ARG A 457 24.87 3.17 23.67
C ARG A 457 24.73 4.27 24.72
N PRO A 458 25.12 4.03 25.99
CA PRO A 458 25.01 5.01 27.07
C PRO A 458 25.73 6.34 26.81
N GLY A 459 26.78 6.36 25.95
CA GLY A 459 27.49 7.56 25.55
C GLY A 459 26.84 8.35 24.41
N TRP A 460 25.77 7.86 23.81
CA TRP A 460 25.05 8.54 22.73
C TRP A 460 23.80 9.22 23.27
N ASN A 461 23.72 10.53 23.05
CA ASN A 461 22.56 11.28 23.50
C ASN A 461 21.54 11.42 22.37
N ILE A 462 20.25 11.27 22.69
CA ILE A 462 19.17 11.54 21.75
C ILE A 462 18.91 13.05 21.77
N SER A 463 19.21 13.72 20.66
CA SER A 463 19.03 15.17 20.47
C SER A 463 17.69 15.50 19.82
N LEU A 464 17.12 14.56 19.07
CA LEU A 464 15.84 14.65 18.40
C LEU A 464 15.16 13.29 18.39
N PHE A 465 13.87 13.28 18.67
CA PHE A 465 13.06 12.06 18.54
C PHE A 465 11.67 12.45 18.05
N HIS A 466 11.33 11.99 16.86
CA HIS A 466 10.00 12.17 16.33
C HIS A 466 9.40 10.82 15.92
N TYR A 467 8.29 10.47 16.54
CA TYR A 467 7.50 9.31 16.25
C TYR A 467 6.03 9.68 16.15
N ARG A 468 5.37 9.10 15.17
CA ARG A 468 3.93 9.23 15.00
C ARG A 468 3.37 7.89 14.55
N ASN A 469 2.43 7.34 15.31
CA ASN A 469 1.70 6.15 14.90
C ASN A 469 0.79 6.50 13.72
N GLN A 470 0.97 5.77 12.63
CA GLN A 470 0.22 5.92 11.37
C GLN A 470 -0.79 4.78 11.15
N GLY A 471 -1.03 3.93 12.16
CA GLY A 471 -1.93 2.78 12.09
C GLY A 471 -1.42 1.66 11.18
N ALA A 472 -0.11 1.62 10.91
CA ALA A 472 0.55 0.55 10.18
C ALA A 472 1.10 -0.52 11.11
N ASP A 473 1.47 -1.69 10.58
CA ASP A 473 2.12 -2.77 11.34
C ASP A 473 3.56 -2.39 11.74
N TYR A 474 4.11 -1.35 11.09
CA TYR A 474 5.44 -0.80 11.35
C TYR A 474 5.38 0.71 11.47
N GLY A 475 6.07 1.23 12.47
CA GLY A 475 6.26 2.67 12.68
C GLY A 475 7.56 3.16 12.09
N ARG A 476 7.56 4.43 11.65
CA ARG A 476 8.77 5.15 11.25
C ARG A 476 9.11 6.19 12.29
N ILE A 477 10.37 6.24 12.69
CA ILE A 477 10.89 7.27 13.61
C ILE A 477 12.01 8.07 12.95
N LEU A 478 12.06 9.35 13.26
CA LEU A 478 13.21 10.19 12.99
C LEU A 478 13.93 10.44 14.29
N VAL A 479 15.21 10.10 14.34
CA VAL A 479 16.05 10.24 15.54
C VAL A 479 17.31 11.02 15.21
N GLY A 480 17.60 12.04 16.00
CA GLY A 480 18.91 12.68 16.08
C GLY A 480 19.72 12.05 17.20
N LEU A 481 20.88 11.54 16.87
CA LEU A 481 21.85 10.99 17.84
C LEU A 481 23.12 11.82 17.84
N GLN A 482 23.54 12.27 19.01
CA GLN A 482 24.86 12.85 19.23
C GLN A 482 25.85 11.70 19.45
N VAL A 483 26.68 11.43 18.44
CA VAL A 483 27.66 10.33 18.45
C VAL A 483 29.07 10.89 18.52
N PRO A 484 29.83 10.66 19.61
CA PRO A 484 31.20 11.08 19.70
C PRO A 484 32.04 10.57 18.51
N LYS A 485 32.96 11.38 18.02
CA LYS A 485 33.82 10.99 16.87
C LYS A 485 34.60 9.70 17.10
N THR A 486 34.94 9.40 18.36
CA THR A 486 35.59 8.17 18.79
C THR A 486 34.76 6.92 18.52
N ASP A 487 33.45 7.06 18.45
CA ASP A 487 32.49 5.97 18.31
C ASP A 487 32.01 5.73 16.88
N ALA A 488 32.56 6.43 15.88
CA ALA A 488 32.16 6.34 14.50
C ALA A 488 32.06 4.89 13.97
N LYS A 489 33.10 4.07 14.22
CA LYS A 489 33.12 2.65 13.83
C LYS A 489 32.06 1.79 14.54
N ALA A 490 31.71 2.17 15.75
CA ALA A 490 30.68 1.49 16.51
C ALA A 490 29.28 1.87 16.03
N PHE A 491 29.12 3.11 15.60
CA PHE A 491 27.91 3.62 15.00
C PHE A 491 27.62 2.99 13.62
N ASP A 492 28.65 2.77 12.80
CA ASP A 492 28.50 2.11 11.50
C ASP A 492 28.03 0.65 11.60
N LYS A 493 28.13 0.06 12.80
CA LYS A 493 27.63 -1.30 13.09
C LYS A 493 26.25 -1.31 13.75
N PHE A 494 25.79 -0.17 14.24
CA PHE A 494 24.50 0.02 14.88
C PHE A 494 23.39 0.13 13.83
#